data_9788cdda130125bc5718ca58fb9ce072
#
_entry.id   9788cdda130125bc5718ca58fb9ce072
#
_cell.length_a   1.000
_cell.length_b   1.000
_cell.length_c   1.000
_cell.angle_alpha   90.00
_cell.angle_beta   90.00
_cell.angle_gamma   90.00
#
_symmetry.space_group_name_H-M   'P 1'
#
loop_
_entity.id
_entity.type
_entity.pdbx_description
1 polymer ?
#
loop_
_entity_poly.entity_id
_entity_poly.type
_entity_poly.pdbx_seq_one_letter_code
_entity_poly.pdbx_strand_id
1 'polypeptide(L)'
;MVHLVDSNPGHITKAERAGLEGIVANIYNTDLSERYELLDVGYLLAFTSSDEVNDYALSRYEKIFGESGAYRLITVDELKGRMTPSEDSVFSYTEDFINLSESNRESAIVREVAFTTTAQLLELMAHAAADVDIAPLFIKYPDGQLHVIPKDPTVFEITTATTCHLVYMGSELPATTGAHQKTEPEEEER
;
A
#
# COMPACT_ATOMS: atom_id res chain seq x y z
N MET A 1 10.47 2.71 9.12
CA MET A 1 11.44 1.76 8.53
C MET A 1 10.67 0.61 7.90
N VAL A 2 11.15 0.00 6.81
CA VAL A 2 10.49 -1.13 6.13
C VAL A 2 11.42 -2.33 6.16
N HIS A 3 10.92 -3.46 6.65
CA HIS A 3 11.63 -4.73 6.65
C HIS A 3 11.00 -5.68 5.65
N LEU A 4 11.81 -6.28 4.78
CA LEU A 4 11.36 -7.34 3.88
C LEU A 4 11.74 -8.70 4.46
N VAL A 5 10.76 -9.58 4.61
CA VAL A 5 10.96 -10.97 5.01
C VAL A 5 10.69 -11.87 3.81
N ASP A 6 11.68 -12.65 3.39
CA ASP A 6 11.54 -13.61 2.28
C ASP A 6 12.42 -14.83 2.53
N SER A 7 11.97 -16.01 2.10
CA SER A 7 12.76 -17.23 2.20
C SER A 7 13.87 -17.34 1.14
N ASN A 8 13.80 -16.53 0.09
CA ASN A 8 14.78 -16.50 -1.00
C ASN A 8 15.87 -15.44 -0.72
N PRO A 9 17.13 -15.86 -0.46
CA PRO A 9 18.23 -14.91 -0.22
C PRO A 9 18.47 -13.94 -1.39
N GLY A 10 18.16 -14.37 -2.63
CA GLY A 10 18.30 -13.53 -3.82
C GLY A 10 17.33 -12.33 -3.82
N HIS A 11 16.12 -12.49 -3.28
CA HIS A 11 15.16 -11.40 -3.13
C HIS A 11 15.63 -10.42 -2.04
N ILE A 12 16.12 -10.95 -0.93
CA ILE A 12 16.67 -10.14 0.16
C ILE A 12 17.87 -9.31 -0.34
N THR A 13 18.82 -9.92 -1.05
CA THR A 13 19.95 -9.17 -1.62
C THR A 13 19.52 -8.05 -2.57
N LYS A 14 18.43 -8.23 -3.34
CA LYS A 14 17.87 -7.17 -4.18
C LYS A 14 17.27 -6.05 -3.35
N ALA A 15 16.52 -6.39 -2.31
CA ALA A 15 15.91 -5.41 -1.40
C ALA A 15 16.96 -4.57 -0.67
N GLU A 16 18.01 -5.18 -0.17
CA GLU A 16 19.14 -4.51 0.49
C GLU A 16 19.84 -3.52 -0.46
N ARG A 17 20.03 -3.90 -1.73
CA ARG A 17 20.58 -2.99 -2.76
C ARG A 17 19.66 -1.80 -3.05
N ALA A 18 18.35 -1.95 -2.83
CA ALA A 18 17.37 -0.89 -2.93
C ALA A 18 17.22 -0.06 -1.63
N GLY A 19 18.03 -0.36 -0.60
CA GLY A 19 18.03 0.37 0.67
C GLY A 19 16.99 -0.11 1.70
N LEU A 20 16.39 -1.29 1.48
CA LEU A 20 15.50 -1.91 2.45
C LEU A 20 16.26 -2.84 3.39
N GLU A 21 15.77 -3.01 4.60
CA GLU A 21 16.29 -4.03 5.52
C GLU A 21 15.68 -5.39 5.20
N GLY A 22 16.53 -6.41 5.02
CA GLY A 22 16.11 -7.73 4.60
C GLY A 22 16.34 -8.80 5.67
N ILE A 23 15.38 -9.71 5.81
CA ILE A 23 15.46 -10.88 6.70
C ILE A 23 15.21 -12.14 5.87
N VAL A 24 16.22 -12.99 5.75
CA VAL A 24 16.05 -14.31 5.13
C VAL A 24 15.38 -15.23 6.14
N ALA A 25 14.11 -15.54 5.92
CA ALA A 25 13.36 -16.42 6.80
C ALA A 25 12.22 -17.15 6.07
N ASN A 26 12.02 -18.41 6.44
CA ASN A 26 10.81 -19.14 6.08
C ASN A 26 9.84 -19.06 7.26
N ILE A 27 8.71 -18.38 7.05
CA ILE A 27 7.73 -18.08 8.11
C ILE A 27 7.14 -19.33 8.78
N TYR A 28 7.15 -20.49 8.12
CA TYR A 28 6.68 -21.74 8.71
C TYR A 28 7.66 -22.34 9.73
N ASN A 29 8.96 -22.08 9.57
CA ASN A 29 10.01 -22.69 10.36
C ASN A 29 10.78 -21.69 11.25
N THR A 30 10.59 -20.40 11.04
CA THR A 30 11.29 -19.32 11.75
C THR A 30 10.29 -18.55 12.61
N ASP A 31 10.57 -18.43 13.90
CA ASP A 31 9.77 -17.54 14.74
C ASP A 31 10.29 -16.10 14.60
N LEU A 32 9.49 -15.27 13.92
CA LEU A 32 9.81 -13.86 13.71
C LEU A 32 9.57 -13.01 14.96
N SER A 33 8.78 -13.50 15.93
CA SER A 33 8.48 -12.76 17.16
C SER A 33 9.69 -12.53 18.06
N GLU A 34 10.74 -13.34 17.88
CA GLU A 34 12.00 -13.21 18.61
C GLU A 34 13.02 -12.26 17.97
N ARG A 35 12.64 -11.68 16.82
CA ARG A 35 13.52 -10.76 16.07
C ARG A 35 13.39 -9.34 16.62
N TYR A 36 14.45 -8.84 17.23
CA TYR A 36 14.47 -7.49 17.80
C TYR A 36 14.31 -6.38 16.73
N GLU A 37 14.72 -6.66 15.49
CA GLU A 37 14.58 -5.73 14.36
C GLU A 37 13.11 -5.42 14.03
N LEU A 38 12.18 -6.32 14.42
CA LEU A 38 10.76 -6.22 14.12
C LEU A 38 9.91 -5.71 15.30
N LEU A 39 10.53 -5.37 16.44
CA LEU A 39 9.77 -4.98 17.65
C LEU A 39 8.95 -3.69 17.50
N ASP A 40 9.39 -2.78 16.63
CA ASP A 40 8.78 -1.47 16.45
C ASP A 40 7.94 -1.37 15.17
N VAL A 41 7.64 -2.51 14.50
CA VAL A 41 6.78 -2.49 13.31
C VAL A 41 5.31 -2.43 13.71
N GLY A 42 4.55 -1.52 13.08
CA GLY A 42 3.12 -1.35 13.34
C GLY A 42 2.23 -1.97 12.25
N TYR A 43 2.78 -2.22 11.06
CA TYR A 43 2.04 -2.80 9.94
C TYR A 43 2.63 -4.13 9.50
N LEU A 44 1.76 -5.10 9.24
CA LEU A 44 2.09 -6.38 8.60
C LEU A 44 1.45 -6.42 7.21
N LEU A 45 2.29 -6.56 6.17
CA LEU A 45 1.84 -6.68 4.79
C LEU A 45 2.27 -8.05 4.23
N ALA A 46 1.31 -8.95 4.03
CA ALA A 46 1.54 -10.29 3.48
C ALA A 46 1.27 -10.30 1.96
N PHE A 47 2.29 -9.99 1.16
CA PHE A 47 2.22 -9.76 -0.27
C PHE A 47 3.01 -10.79 -1.05
N THR A 48 2.63 -12.06 -0.92
CA THR A 48 3.22 -13.16 -1.70
C THR A 48 2.25 -13.68 -2.76
N SER A 49 2.73 -14.48 -3.70
CA SER A 49 1.91 -15.15 -4.70
C SER A 49 1.10 -16.33 -4.15
N SER A 50 1.26 -16.69 -2.88
CA SER A 50 0.58 -17.81 -2.24
C SER A 50 -0.39 -17.31 -1.19
N ASP A 51 -1.69 -17.52 -1.43
CA ASP A 51 -2.75 -17.17 -0.49
C ASP A 51 -2.54 -17.89 0.86
N GLU A 52 -2.11 -19.17 0.84
CA GLU A 52 -1.83 -19.94 2.06
C GLU A 52 -0.70 -19.31 2.90
N VAL A 53 0.34 -18.79 2.25
CA VAL A 53 1.45 -18.10 2.93
C VAL A 53 0.96 -16.79 3.53
N ASN A 54 0.14 -16.04 2.79
CA ASN A 54 -0.40 -14.77 3.24
C ASN A 54 -1.34 -14.97 4.45
N ASP A 55 -2.28 -15.92 4.36
CA ASP A 55 -3.21 -16.25 5.46
C ASP A 55 -2.46 -16.77 6.70
N TYR A 56 -1.42 -17.60 6.51
CA TYR A 56 -0.59 -18.05 7.62
C TYR A 56 0.15 -16.87 8.27
N ALA A 57 0.72 -15.96 7.49
CA ALA A 57 1.41 -14.79 8.02
C ALA A 57 0.49 -13.93 8.87
N LEU A 58 -0.72 -13.62 8.38
CA LEU A 58 -1.72 -12.87 9.15
C LEU A 58 -2.11 -13.61 10.43
N SER A 59 -2.54 -14.86 10.32
CA SER A 59 -3.00 -15.64 11.48
C SER A 59 -1.94 -15.77 12.59
N ARG A 60 -0.67 -15.82 12.21
CA ARG A 60 0.46 -16.02 13.13
C ARG A 60 0.96 -14.71 13.74
N TYR A 61 1.05 -13.65 12.94
CA TYR A 61 1.84 -12.46 13.27
C TYR A 61 1.02 -11.18 13.39
N GLU A 62 -0.26 -11.15 13.03
CA GLU A 62 -1.13 -9.97 13.13
C GLU A 62 -1.07 -9.32 14.52
N LYS A 63 -1.20 -10.12 15.58
CA LYS A 63 -1.19 -9.61 16.96
C LYS A 63 0.17 -9.14 17.46
N ILE A 64 1.23 -9.46 16.73
CA ILE A 64 2.61 -9.16 17.11
C ILE A 64 3.11 -7.95 16.34
N PHE A 65 2.85 -7.91 15.03
CA PHE A 65 3.39 -6.89 14.10
C PHE A 65 2.32 -6.03 13.43
N GLY A 66 1.05 -6.30 13.67
CA GLY A 66 -0.08 -5.63 13.01
C GLY A 66 -0.85 -4.68 13.94
N GLU A 67 -0.20 -4.03 14.92
CA GLU A 67 -0.89 -3.10 15.84
C GLU A 67 -1.61 -1.96 15.10
N SER A 68 -1.01 -1.44 14.02
CA SER A 68 -1.61 -0.42 13.14
C SER A 68 -2.39 -1.01 11.97
N GLY A 69 -2.28 -2.31 11.74
CA GLY A 69 -3.00 -3.06 10.71
C GLY A 69 -2.20 -4.22 10.14
N ALA A 70 -2.91 -5.29 9.80
CA ALA A 70 -2.36 -6.47 9.14
C ALA A 70 -3.16 -6.73 7.86
N TYR A 71 -2.47 -6.83 6.73
CA TYR A 71 -3.12 -6.81 5.42
C TYR A 71 -2.51 -7.82 4.47
N ARG A 72 -3.33 -8.30 3.52
CA ARG A 72 -2.91 -9.12 2.39
C ARG A 72 -3.48 -8.58 1.07
N LEU A 73 -2.97 -9.02 -0.03
CA LEU A 73 -3.60 -8.78 -1.33
C LEU A 73 -4.87 -9.64 -1.46
N ILE A 74 -5.80 -9.16 -2.29
CA ILE A 74 -6.97 -9.93 -2.70
C ILE A 74 -6.53 -11.19 -3.46
N THR A 75 -7.24 -12.28 -3.26
CA THR A 75 -6.99 -13.52 -4.01
C THR A 75 -7.64 -13.47 -5.39
N VAL A 76 -7.19 -14.32 -6.32
CA VAL A 76 -7.79 -14.44 -7.66
C VAL A 76 -9.28 -14.81 -7.60
N ASP A 77 -9.70 -15.62 -6.61
CA ASP A 77 -11.10 -16.02 -6.48
C ASP A 77 -11.96 -14.90 -5.90
N GLU A 78 -11.42 -14.09 -5.00
CA GLU A 78 -12.07 -12.87 -4.51
C GLU A 78 -12.19 -11.83 -5.62
N LEU A 79 -11.13 -11.60 -6.40
CA LEU A 79 -11.12 -10.67 -7.54
C LEU A 79 -12.17 -11.06 -8.60
N LYS A 80 -12.35 -12.34 -8.85
CA LYS A 80 -13.35 -12.87 -9.78
C LYS A 80 -14.76 -12.96 -9.19
N GLY A 81 -14.96 -12.48 -7.96
CA GLY A 81 -16.27 -12.51 -7.29
C GLY A 81 -16.76 -13.90 -6.91
N ARG A 82 -15.87 -14.90 -6.86
CA ARG A 82 -16.20 -16.27 -6.42
C ARG A 82 -16.24 -16.40 -4.90
N MET A 83 -15.49 -15.58 -4.22
CA MET A 83 -15.45 -15.46 -2.78
C MET A 83 -15.62 -13.99 -2.37
N THR A 84 -16.15 -13.74 -1.17
CA THR A 84 -16.21 -12.41 -0.60
C THR A 84 -14.83 -12.04 -0.07
N PRO A 85 -14.26 -10.89 -0.46
CA PRO A 85 -13.00 -10.43 0.07
C PRO A 85 -13.03 -10.25 1.58
N SER A 86 -11.92 -10.59 2.21
CA SER A 86 -11.71 -10.43 3.65
C SER A 86 -11.53 -8.95 4.02
N GLU A 87 -11.77 -8.60 5.29
CA GLU A 87 -11.62 -7.22 5.77
C GLU A 87 -10.15 -6.75 5.79
N ASP A 88 -9.21 -7.69 5.83
CA ASP A 88 -7.77 -7.47 5.76
C ASP A 88 -7.22 -7.40 4.34
N SER A 89 -8.08 -7.44 3.31
CA SER A 89 -7.69 -7.22 1.92
C SER A 89 -7.47 -5.74 1.64
N VAL A 90 -6.37 -5.42 0.93
CA VAL A 90 -5.98 -4.03 0.63
C VAL A 90 -6.12 -3.67 -0.84
N PHE A 91 -5.87 -2.39 -1.11
CA PHE A 91 -5.85 -1.75 -2.41
C PHE A 91 -7.22 -1.81 -3.13
N SER A 92 -8.30 -1.60 -2.35
CA SER A 92 -9.67 -1.46 -2.87
C SER A 92 -10.16 -2.64 -3.71
N TYR A 93 -9.60 -3.84 -3.48
CA TYR A 93 -9.92 -5.08 -4.22
C TYR A 93 -9.65 -5.07 -5.72
N THR A 94 -8.81 -4.20 -6.20
CA THR A 94 -8.44 -4.16 -7.61
C THR A 94 -7.16 -4.92 -7.90
N GLU A 95 -6.33 -5.14 -6.85
CA GLU A 95 -4.96 -5.64 -7.02
C GLU A 95 -4.74 -6.99 -6.34
N ASP A 96 -4.70 -8.06 -7.14
CA ASP A 96 -4.07 -9.31 -6.72
C ASP A 96 -2.54 -9.25 -6.94
N PHE A 97 -1.83 -10.31 -6.55
CA PHE A 97 -0.37 -10.37 -6.72
C PHE A 97 0.05 -10.27 -8.18
N ILE A 98 -0.73 -10.83 -9.11
CA ILE A 98 -0.40 -10.86 -10.54
C ILE A 98 -0.54 -9.46 -11.11
N ASN A 99 -1.69 -8.81 -10.91
CA ASN A 99 -1.96 -7.45 -11.40
C ASN A 99 -0.92 -6.47 -10.88
N LEU A 100 -0.64 -6.47 -9.57
CA LEU A 100 0.35 -5.59 -8.96
C LEU A 100 1.76 -5.84 -9.51
N SER A 101 2.11 -7.11 -9.77
CA SER A 101 3.41 -7.47 -10.35
C SER A 101 3.53 -7.05 -11.81
N GLU A 102 2.44 -7.12 -12.59
CA GLU A 102 2.40 -6.67 -13.98
C GLU A 102 2.50 -5.14 -14.05
N SER A 103 1.71 -4.41 -13.27
CA SER A 103 1.77 -2.95 -13.17
C SER A 103 3.17 -2.47 -12.78
N ASN A 104 3.84 -3.16 -11.84
CA ASN A 104 5.21 -2.82 -11.47
C ASN A 104 6.24 -3.09 -12.59
N ARG A 105 6.00 -4.06 -13.48
CA ARG A 105 6.91 -4.32 -14.62
C ARG A 105 6.72 -3.29 -15.73
N GLU A 106 5.49 -2.88 -15.99
CA GLU A 106 5.13 -1.99 -17.09
C GLU A 106 5.37 -0.53 -16.74
N SER A 107 5.04 -0.13 -15.52
CA SER A 107 5.17 1.26 -15.08
C SER A 107 5.40 1.35 -13.57
N ALA A 108 6.63 1.08 -13.11
CA ALA A 108 7.02 1.20 -11.70
C ALA A 108 7.11 2.67 -11.21
N ILE A 109 6.28 3.57 -11.76
CA ILE A 109 6.28 4.98 -11.38
C ILE A 109 5.29 5.19 -10.25
N VAL A 110 5.81 5.50 -9.06
CA VAL A 110 5.00 5.93 -7.92
C VAL A 110 4.71 7.43 -8.05
N ARG A 111 3.44 7.78 -7.90
CA ARG A 111 2.92 9.15 -8.04
C ARG A 111 2.13 9.56 -6.81
N GLU A 112 1.95 10.86 -6.64
CA GLU A 112 1.10 11.43 -5.59
C GLU A 112 0.12 12.43 -6.22
N VAL A 113 -1.15 12.37 -5.82
CA VAL A 113 -2.17 13.36 -6.18
C VAL A 113 -2.82 13.91 -4.92
N ALA A 114 -2.91 15.24 -4.82
CA ALA A 114 -3.44 15.91 -3.65
C ALA A 114 -4.98 15.88 -3.63
N PHE A 115 -5.56 15.76 -2.44
CA PHE A 115 -6.99 15.91 -2.18
C PHE A 115 -7.22 16.48 -0.78
N THR A 116 -8.41 17.05 -0.53
CA THR A 116 -8.76 17.72 0.72
C THR A 116 -10.08 17.25 1.32
N THR A 117 -10.81 16.38 0.62
CA THR A 117 -12.11 15.87 1.07
C THR A 117 -12.23 14.38 0.73
N THR A 118 -13.05 13.67 1.51
CA THR A 118 -13.40 12.27 1.23
C THR A 118 -14.04 12.12 -0.16
N ALA A 119 -14.85 13.09 -0.61
CA ALA A 119 -15.46 13.05 -1.94
C ALA A 119 -14.42 13.07 -3.06
N GLN A 120 -13.36 13.89 -2.94
CA GLN A 120 -12.25 13.91 -3.89
C GLN A 120 -11.46 12.58 -3.87
N LEU A 121 -11.24 11.99 -2.70
CA LEU A 121 -10.62 10.68 -2.61
C LEU A 121 -11.44 9.63 -3.36
N LEU A 122 -12.76 9.60 -3.13
CA LEU A 122 -13.66 8.64 -3.81
C LEU A 122 -13.68 8.85 -5.33
N GLU A 123 -13.61 10.10 -5.81
CA GLU A 123 -13.47 10.41 -7.23
C GLU A 123 -12.16 9.85 -7.81
N LEU A 124 -11.03 10.07 -7.14
CA LEU A 124 -9.73 9.52 -7.52
C LEU A 124 -9.73 7.99 -7.54
N MET A 125 -10.34 7.37 -6.52
CA MET A 125 -10.48 5.91 -6.45
C MET A 125 -11.36 5.36 -7.56
N ALA A 126 -12.43 6.08 -7.95
CA ALA A 126 -13.27 5.69 -9.08
C ALA A 126 -12.51 5.78 -10.42
N HIS A 127 -11.66 6.80 -10.60
CA HIS A 127 -10.79 6.90 -11.76
C HIS A 127 -9.76 5.76 -11.80
N ALA A 128 -9.13 5.47 -10.67
CA ALA A 128 -8.17 4.36 -10.57
C ALA A 128 -8.83 3.01 -10.88
N ALA A 129 -10.04 2.76 -10.36
CA ALA A 129 -10.78 1.52 -10.63
C ALA A 129 -11.21 1.35 -12.10
N ALA A 130 -11.26 2.44 -12.87
CA ALA A 130 -11.59 2.42 -14.31
C ALA A 130 -10.36 2.16 -15.20
N ASP A 131 -9.15 2.25 -14.66
CA ASP A 131 -7.88 2.07 -15.38
C ASP A 131 -7.06 0.97 -14.70
N VAL A 132 -6.90 -0.15 -15.39
CA VAL A 132 -6.18 -1.34 -14.88
C VAL A 132 -4.69 -1.10 -14.63
N ASP A 133 -4.14 0.00 -15.18
CA ASP A 133 -2.74 0.36 -15.02
C ASP A 133 -2.48 1.22 -13.77
N ILE A 134 -3.53 1.53 -13.01
CA ILE A 134 -3.43 2.38 -11.81
C ILE A 134 -3.74 1.57 -10.56
N ALA A 135 -2.74 1.41 -9.69
CA ALA A 135 -2.86 0.75 -8.40
C ALA A 135 -2.78 1.77 -7.24
N PRO A 136 -3.89 2.12 -6.58
CA PRO A 136 -3.89 2.95 -5.38
C PRO A 136 -3.26 2.19 -4.21
N LEU A 137 -2.30 2.80 -3.50
CA LEU A 137 -1.51 2.11 -2.47
C LEU A 137 -1.75 2.66 -1.06
N PHE A 138 -1.55 3.97 -0.90
CA PHE A 138 -1.55 4.61 0.42
C PHE A 138 -2.21 5.99 0.38
N ILE A 139 -2.71 6.41 1.54
CA ILE A 139 -3.00 7.81 1.84
C ILE A 139 -1.84 8.36 2.66
N LYS A 140 -1.23 9.42 2.19
CA LYS A 140 -0.16 10.15 2.87
C LYS A 140 -0.72 11.40 3.50
N TYR A 141 -0.54 11.53 4.81
CA TYR A 141 -0.94 12.69 5.59
C TYR A 141 0.16 13.77 5.61
N PRO A 142 -0.16 15.03 5.99
CA PRO A 142 0.82 16.13 6.02
C PRO A 142 1.99 15.91 6.98
N ASP A 143 1.79 15.11 8.03
CA ASP A 143 2.82 14.72 8.98
C ASP A 143 3.76 13.61 8.45
N GLY A 144 3.49 13.13 7.24
CA GLY A 144 4.24 12.05 6.59
C GLY A 144 3.76 10.64 6.94
N GLN A 145 2.74 10.49 7.78
CA GLN A 145 2.15 9.19 8.05
C GLN A 145 1.51 8.60 6.79
N LEU A 146 1.71 7.30 6.59
CA LEU A 146 1.11 6.52 5.51
C LEU A 146 0.05 5.59 6.07
N HIS A 147 -1.14 5.65 5.50
CA HIS A 147 -2.20 4.69 5.78
C HIS A 147 -2.45 3.84 4.55
N VAL A 148 -2.47 2.53 4.73
CA VAL A 148 -2.82 1.58 3.67
C VAL A 148 -4.28 1.81 3.28
N ILE A 149 -4.58 1.79 1.99
CA ILE A 149 -5.96 1.93 1.51
C ILE A 149 -6.71 0.63 1.82
N PRO A 150 -7.74 0.70 2.68
CA PRO A 150 -8.55 -0.46 3.02
C PRO A 150 -9.53 -0.78 1.89
N LYS A 151 -10.27 -1.85 2.08
CA LYS A 151 -11.41 -2.26 1.27
C LYS A 151 -12.40 -1.14 0.98
N ASP A 152 -12.80 -0.44 2.01
CA ASP A 152 -13.76 0.66 1.92
C ASP A 152 -13.08 1.98 2.22
N PRO A 153 -12.73 2.78 1.19
CA PRO A 153 -12.09 4.07 1.41
C PRO A 153 -13.03 5.10 2.06
N THR A 154 -14.33 4.83 2.20
CA THR A 154 -15.27 5.75 2.87
C THR A 154 -15.06 5.82 4.38
N VAL A 155 -14.33 4.89 4.98
CA VAL A 155 -13.98 4.91 6.41
C VAL A 155 -12.98 6.03 6.76
N PHE A 156 -12.33 6.63 5.76
CA PHE A 156 -11.46 7.77 5.98
C PHE A 156 -12.25 9.07 6.16
N GLU A 157 -12.32 9.55 7.38
CA GLU A 157 -12.82 10.89 7.66
C GLU A 157 -11.68 11.91 7.45
N ILE A 158 -11.77 12.66 6.35
CA ILE A 158 -10.81 13.73 6.06
C ILE A 158 -11.44 15.06 6.44
N THR A 159 -10.83 15.74 7.40
CA THR A 159 -11.25 17.10 7.76
C THR A 159 -10.79 18.08 6.69
N THR A 160 -11.69 18.95 6.24
CA THR A 160 -11.53 19.90 5.12
C THR A 160 -10.35 20.90 5.24
N ALA A 161 -9.62 20.89 6.35
CA ALA A 161 -8.47 21.77 6.57
C ALA A 161 -7.12 21.08 6.23
N THR A 162 -7.14 19.80 5.84
CA THR A 162 -5.94 18.97 5.72
C THR A 162 -5.77 18.52 4.27
N THR A 163 -4.63 18.84 3.65
CA THR A 163 -4.27 18.32 2.34
C THR A 163 -3.58 16.97 2.52
N CYS A 164 -4.21 15.91 2.04
CA CYS A 164 -3.65 14.57 1.96
C CYS A 164 -3.25 14.25 0.53
N HIS A 165 -2.46 13.19 0.34
CA HIS A 165 -2.09 12.71 -0.97
C HIS A 165 -2.47 11.24 -1.13
N LEU A 166 -3.10 10.92 -2.25
CA LEU A 166 -3.21 9.54 -2.70
C LEU A 166 -1.88 9.15 -3.34
N VAL A 167 -1.21 8.18 -2.76
CA VAL A 167 0.00 7.54 -3.30
C VAL A 167 -0.43 6.34 -4.12
N TYR A 168 -0.06 6.31 -5.38
CA TYR A 168 -0.47 5.25 -6.31
C TYR A 168 0.64 4.92 -7.30
N MET A 169 0.55 3.79 -7.96
CA MET A 169 1.45 3.37 -9.02
C MET A 169 0.70 3.37 -10.35
N GLY A 170 1.37 3.77 -11.43
CA GLY A 170 0.81 3.69 -12.79
C GLY A 170 0.67 5.01 -13.51
N SER A 171 -0.34 5.10 -14.39
CA SER A 171 -0.65 6.26 -15.22
C SER A 171 -1.08 7.48 -14.40
N GLU A 172 -1.08 8.67 -14.99
CA GLU A 172 -1.39 9.91 -14.29
C GLU A 172 -2.89 10.04 -14.00
N LEU A 173 -3.26 10.17 -12.73
CA LEU A 173 -4.62 10.50 -12.33
C LEU A 173 -4.93 11.99 -12.56
N PRO A 174 -6.18 12.35 -12.90
CA PRO A 174 -6.56 13.74 -13.05
C PRO A 174 -6.44 14.49 -11.72
N ALA A 175 -6.01 15.76 -11.78
CA ALA A 175 -6.02 16.62 -10.60
C ALA A 175 -7.47 16.84 -10.12
N THR A 176 -7.71 16.76 -8.82
CA THR A 176 -9.04 17.00 -8.25
C THR A 176 -9.47 18.45 -8.41
N THR A 177 -10.71 18.67 -8.81
CA THR A 177 -11.26 20.01 -8.98
C THR A 177 -11.31 20.73 -7.62
N GLY A 178 -10.53 21.81 -7.47
CA GLY A 178 -10.51 22.63 -6.22
C GLY A 178 -9.24 22.52 -5.37
N ALA A 179 -8.24 21.71 -5.75
CA ALA A 179 -6.93 21.76 -5.12
C ALA A 179 -6.19 23.00 -5.66
N HIS A 180 -6.19 24.09 -4.88
CA HIS A 180 -5.36 25.25 -5.18
C HIS A 180 -3.88 24.82 -5.12
N GLN A 181 -3.23 24.76 -6.26
CA GLN A 181 -1.77 24.81 -6.35
C GLN A 181 -1.32 26.13 -5.69
N LYS A 182 -0.67 26.04 -4.53
CA LYS A 182 0.19 27.12 -4.08
C LYS A 182 1.38 27.16 -5.05
N THR A 183 1.29 28.02 -6.05
CA THR A 183 2.46 28.49 -6.78
C THR A 183 3.38 29.18 -5.76
N GLU A 184 4.57 28.64 -5.57
CA GLU A 184 5.63 29.37 -4.89
C GLU A 184 5.88 30.70 -5.64
N PRO A 185 6.03 31.83 -4.93
CA PRO A 185 6.36 33.08 -5.61
C PRO A 185 7.76 32.98 -6.20
N GLU A 186 7.86 33.25 -7.49
CA GLU A 186 9.15 33.51 -8.17
C GLU A 186 9.87 34.63 -7.41
N GLU A 187 11.05 34.31 -6.84
CA GLU A 187 11.95 35.35 -6.34
C GLU A 187 12.45 36.19 -7.54
N GLU A 188 11.90 37.41 -7.64
CA GLU A 188 12.47 38.42 -8.50
C GLU A 188 13.89 38.78 -8.00
N GLU A 189 14.90 38.34 -8.75
CA GLU A 189 16.26 38.90 -8.63
C GLU A 189 16.24 40.42 -8.92
N ARG A 190 16.68 41.16 -7.92
CA ARG A 190 17.21 42.53 -8.11
C ARG A 190 18.65 42.62 -7.70
#